data_ca7ea54f7294f9540143870588c38636
#
_entry.id   ca7ea54f7294f9540143870588c38636
#
_cell.length_a   1.000
_cell.length_b   1.000
_cell.length_c   1.000
_cell.angle_alpha   90.00
_cell.angle_beta   90.00
_cell.angle_gamma   90.00
#
_symmetry.space_group_name_H-M   'P 1'
#
loop_
_entity.id
_entity.type
_entity.pdbx_description
1 polymer ?
#
loop_
_entity_poly.entity_id
_entity_poly.type
_entity_poly.pdbx_seq_one_letter_code
_entity_poly.pdbx_strand_id
1 'polypeptide(L)'
;MNIKRIIVLVLISASSGLLCAQRKTVNMSDRYGILTVTPLDKYTGAASLLKTNGVRSLTDVSYGDGFGGVSQKIHVGITPQGKDLTESYEYNSLGNLQSRTLPVPVLSEGTSGNYKQILKSAQEYYGHSNVCSRFAYEASHRSLLLKEFGVGDEWTGKAVSKKYSCNLESIPVQRCKRYLVSAGGELVESDSPYADGSLRGIRSEDEDGNMHWEFYNSENQLVLSRILDGDTFFDTYFVYDEYGNLVFVLPPGYQDHPDLDLYAYIYRYDYLDRLVYKKLPGCAPSYLVYDAAHRLVFSQDGCQRNDSLWSFFVYDVYGRVVVEGECSNSDKHVRTAGETVVLGTLMEGDTGLAYSGYQSSFDLVDPCVYVVNYYDTYDFRTRNGFSAYNFPEGTVSATGNLTGSILCTHGSSGFIYSADYYDINKRIVKSLSSRVNGGMDTYATEYSFQGSPLSVLHTHTDSSGYSLTERYTYTYDHSSRLTRVSHQYDNNPSVLLVEHTYDELGRLQTDKLDNGIYATDYAYNIRNWLTGIEGGKFSQSLHYTDGLGVPCYNGNISSMTWKSGAGATPRGYKFSYDRLGRLT
;
A
#
# COMPACT_ATOMS: atom_id res chain seq x y z
N MET A 1 -9.97 -7.79 50.19
CA MET A 1 -10.69 -6.80 49.32
C MET A 1 -9.83 -6.63 48.07
N ASN A 2 -10.05 -7.45 47.04
CA ASN A 2 -9.25 -7.45 45.82
C ASN A 2 -9.81 -6.40 44.86
N ILE A 3 -9.11 -5.30 44.72
CA ILE A 3 -9.43 -4.28 43.71
C ILE A 3 -8.84 -4.77 42.38
N LYS A 4 -9.65 -5.42 41.58
CA LYS A 4 -9.32 -5.75 40.16
C LYS A 4 -9.33 -4.43 39.38
N ARG A 5 -8.17 -3.94 38.97
CA ARG A 5 -8.04 -2.79 38.08
C ARG A 5 -8.25 -3.25 36.65
N ILE A 6 -9.45 -3.02 36.12
CA ILE A 6 -9.72 -3.11 34.68
C ILE A 6 -9.31 -1.76 34.07
N ILE A 7 -8.22 -1.70 33.31
CA ILE A 7 -7.89 -0.52 32.53
C ILE A 7 -8.57 -0.73 31.16
N VAL A 8 -9.70 -0.04 30.95
CA VAL A 8 -10.37 0.06 29.66
C VAL A 8 -9.80 1.27 28.94
N LEU A 9 -8.92 1.06 27.98
CA LEU A 9 -8.45 2.11 27.07
C LEU A 9 -9.41 2.15 25.89
N VAL A 10 -10.33 3.11 25.87
CA VAL A 10 -11.23 3.32 24.73
C VAL A 10 -10.56 4.32 23.79
N LEU A 11 -9.98 3.82 22.68
CA LEU A 11 -9.50 4.66 21.58
C LEU A 11 -10.71 5.00 20.69
N ILE A 12 -11.10 6.26 20.69
CA ILE A 12 -12.23 6.76 19.92
C ILE A 12 -11.70 7.65 18.80
N SER A 13 -11.90 7.24 17.55
CA SER A 13 -11.78 8.12 16.40
C SER A 13 -13.12 8.83 16.17
N ALA A 14 -13.14 10.16 16.26
CA ALA A 14 -14.37 10.95 16.31
C ALA A 14 -14.78 11.47 14.93
N SER A 15 -16.03 11.27 14.55
CA SER A 15 -16.79 12.11 13.64
C SER A 15 -18.31 11.91 13.81
N SER A 16 -19.11 12.93 13.55
CA SER A 16 -20.48 13.10 14.08
C SER A 16 -21.62 12.65 13.15
N GLY A 17 -22.68 12.00 13.65
CA GLY A 17 -23.98 11.81 13.03
C GLY A 17 -24.77 10.49 13.18
N LEU A 18 -26.10 10.51 13.31
CA LEU A 18 -27.07 9.52 13.84
C LEU A 18 -27.53 8.40 12.89
N LEU A 19 -27.67 7.13 13.35
CA LEU A 19 -28.86 6.24 13.44
C LEU A 19 -28.56 4.73 13.53
N CYS A 20 -29.29 4.11 14.39
CA CYS A 20 -29.64 2.76 14.90
C CYS A 20 -29.19 1.46 14.22
N ALA A 21 -28.58 0.52 15.01
CA ALA A 21 -28.57 -0.95 14.79
C ALA A 21 -28.22 -1.78 16.04
N GLN A 22 -28.50 -3.07 16.02
CA GLN A 22 -28.41 -4.02 17.13
C GLN A 22 -26.97 -4.26 17.63
N ARG A 23 -26.81 -4.36 18.93
CA ARG A 23 -25.55 -4.58 19.63
C ARG A 23 -25.39 -6.01 20.14
N LYS A 24 -24.15 -6.51 20.06
CA LYS A 24 -23.69 -7.71 20.75
C LYS A 24 -23.12 -7.33 22.13
N THR A 25 -23.52 -8.04 23.18
CA THR A 25 -22.96 -7.85 24.52
C THR A 25 -21.53 -8.41 24.54
N VAL A 26 -20.57 -7.63 25.06
CA VAL A 26 -19.20 -8.12 25.24
C VAL A 26 -19.04 -8.52 26.70
N ASN A 27 -18.85 -9.81 26.96
CA ASN A 27 -18.55 -10.33 28.29
C ASN A 27 -17.04 -10.48 28.43
N MET A 28 -16.37 -9.47 28.97
CA MET A 28 -14.94 -9.60 29.28
C MET A 28 -14.75 -10.58 30.44
N SER A 29 -13.83 -11.54 30.26
CA SER A 29 -13.40 -12.41 31.36
C SER A 29 -12.63 -11.60 32.43
N ASP A 30 -12.47 -12.20 33.61
CA ASP A 30 -11.74 -11.62 34.77
C ASP A 30 -10.24 -11.41 34.54
N ARG A 31 -9.76 -11.46 33.30
CA ARG A 31 -8.36 -11.25 32.92
C ARG A 31 -8.11 -9.79 32.55
N TYR A 32 -6.86 -9.36 32.66
CA TYR A 32 -6.42 -8.07 32.12
C TYR A 32 -6.63 -8.05 30.60
N GLY A 33 -7.36 -7.05 30.11
CA GLY A 33 -7.64 -6.94 28.68
C GLY A 33 -7.88 -5.49 28.24
N ILE A 34 -7.66 -5.23 26.96
CA ILE A 34 -7.94 -3.96 26.29
C ILE A 34 -9.14 -4.19 25.37
N LEU A 35 -10.18 -3.38 25.56
CA LEU A 35 -11.34 -3.32 24.69
C LEU A 35 -11.21 -2.11 23.77
N THR A 36 -11.18 -2.35 22.47
CA THR A 36 -11.21 -1.31 21.44
C THR A 36 -12.58 -1.35 20.76
N VAL A 37 -13.27 -0.21 20.74
CA VAL A 37 -14.57 -0.08 20.07
C VAL A 37 -14.47 0.98 18.99
N THR A 38 -14.65 0.58 17.75
CA THR A 38 -14.66 1.46 16.59
C THR A 38 -16.11 1.66 16.12
N PRO A 39 -16.69 2.85 16.31
CA PRO A 39 -18.08 3.11 15.93
C PRO A 39 -18.24 3.09 14.41
N LEU A 40 -19.30 2.44 13.93
CA LEU A 40 -19.71 2.43 12.52
C LEU A 40 -20.80 3.48 12.23
N ASP A 41 -21.45 3.97 13.27
CA ASP A 41 -22.49 4.99 13.20
C ASP A 41 -22.18 6.15 14.16
N LYS A 42 -22.89 7.25 14.01
CA LYS A 42 -22.79 8.44 14.90
C LYS A 42 -23.12 8.08 16.35
N TYR A 43 -22.38 8.66 17.28
CA TYR A 43 -22.59 8.46 18.72
C TYR A 43 -22.52 9.78 19.49
N THR A 44 -23.18 9.84 20.65
CA THR A 44 -23.30 11.06 21.46
C THR A 44 -22.32 11.10 22.64
N GLY A 45 -21.37 10.17 22.70
CA GLY A 45 -20.33 10.12 23.75
C GLY A 45 -19.89 8.69 24.06
N ALA A 46 -18.72 8.53 24.70
CA ALA A 46 -18.12 7.22 25.00
C ALA A 46 -19.09 6.26 25.73
N ALA A 47 -19.91 6.79 26.64
CA ALA A 47 -20.88 6.00 27.38
C ALA A 47 -21.99 5.40 26.50
N SER A 48 -22.30 6.00 25.34
CA SER A 48 -23.29 5.48 24.39
C SER A 48 -22.75 4.31 23.57
N LEU A 49 -21.42 4.25 23.38
CA LEU A 49 -20.75 3.14 22.69
C LEU A 49 -20.71 1.88 23.53
N LEU A 50 -20.69 2.02 24.86
CA LEU A 50 -20.61 0.90 25.80
C LEU A 50 -21.98 0.38 26.22
N LYS A 51 -23.07 1.08 25.87
CA LYS A 51 -24.45 0.64 26.18
C LYS A 51 -25.03 -0.27 25.09
N THR A 52 -25.83 -1.19 25.52
CA THR A 52 -26.33 -2.35 24.75
C THR A 52 -27.24 -2.06 23.55
N ASN A 53 -27.73 -0.84 23.36
CA ASN A 53 -28.72 -0.56 22.31
C ASN A 53 -28.31 0.66 21.47
N GLY A 54 -28.00 0.45 20.21
CA GLY A 54 -28.20 1.46 19.18
C GLY A 54 -27.06 1.88 18.30
N VAL A 55 -25.78 1.62 18.60
CA VAL A 55 -24.66 2.07 17.73
C VAL A 55 -23.94 0.84 17.15
N ARG A 56 -23.91 0.71 15.83
CA ARG A 56 -23.05 -0.31 15.19
C ARG A 56 -21.60 0.01 15.48
N SER A 57 -20.84 -1.01 15.84
CA SER A 57 -19.41 -0.86 16.12
C SER A 57 -18.66 -2.15 15.82
N LEU A 58 -17.42 -2.02 15.38
CA LEU A 58 -16.44 -3.10 15.43
C LEU A 58 -15.86 -3.13 16.83
N THR A 59 -15.73 -4.31 17.38
CA THR A 59 -15.27 -4.50 18.75
C THR A 59 -14.14 -5.51 18.78
N ASP A 60 -12.99 -5.09 19.27
CA ASP A 60 -11.81 -5.90 19.43
C ASP A 60 -11.46 -6.03 20.90
N VAL A 61 -11.16 -7.26 21.34
CA VAL A 61 -10.69 -7.54 22.70
C VAL A 61 -9.31 -8.16 22.63
N SER A 62 -8.33 -7.55 23.29
CA SER A 62 -6.98 -8.09 23.45
C SER A 62 -6.73 -8.42 24.90
N TYR A 63 -6.50 -9.70 25.21
CA TYR A 63 -6.14 -10.14 26.56
C TYR A 63 -4.63 -10.23 26.70
N GLY A 64 -4.10 -9.73 27.82
CA GLY A 64 -2.69 -9.79 28.18
C GLY A 64 -2.30 -11.13 28.84
N ASP A 65 -1.01 -11.47 28.73
CA ASP A 65 -0.40 -12.61 29.43
C ASP A 65 0.04 -12.29 30.88
N GLY A 66 -0.03 -11.01 31.25
CA GLY A 66 0.45 -10.49 32.55
C GLY A 66 1.89 -9.99 32.54
N PHE A 67 2.65 -10.21 31.47
CA PHE A 67 4.05 -9.77 31.30
C PHE A 67 4.22 -8.70 30.20
N GLY A 68 3.11 -8.25 29.61
CA GLY A 68 3.07 -7.23 28.54
C GLY A 68 2.82 -7.81 27.14
N GLY A 69 2.80 -9.13 26.97
CA GLY A 69 2.45 -9.80 25.74
C GLY A 69 0.92 -9.96 25.60
N VAL A 70 0.45 -10.12 24.36
CA VAL A 70 -0.95 -10.42 24.05
C VAL A 70 -1.14 -11.93 24.06
N SER A 71 -1.95 -12.46 24.99
CA SER A 71 -2.27 -13.89 25.06
C SER A 71 -3.40 -14.31 24.11
N GLN A 72 -4.32 -13.38 23.80
CA GLN A 72 -5.44 -13.65 22.89
C GLN A 72 -5.96 -12.35 22.27
N LYS A 73 -6.33 -12.42 20.99
CA LYS A 73 -7.10 -11.38 20.28
C LYS A 73 -8.44 -11.94 19.83
N ILE A 74 -9.49 -11.16 20.01
CA ILE A 74 -10.86 -11.52 19.66
C ILE A 74 -11.49 -10.37 18.90
N HIS A 75 -11.87 -10.59 17.67
CA HIS A 75 -12.69 -9.70 16.87
C HIS A 75 -14.16 -10.11 17.05
N VAL A 76 -14.90 -9.34 17.85
CA VAL A 76 -16.22 -9.74 18.33
C VAL A 76 -17.27 -9.63 17.23
N GLY A 77 -17.90 -10.76 16.90
CA GLY A 77 -19.00 -10.82 15.95
C GLY A 77 -18.65 -10.45 14.52
N ILE A 78 -17.37 -10.50 14.14
CA ILE A 78 -16.89 -9.98 12.84
C ILE A 78 -17.21 -10.90 11.66
N THR A 79 -17.46 -12.19 11.89
CA THR A 79 -17.75 -13.14 10.79
C THR A 79 -19.11 -12.85 10.16
N PRO A 80 -19.38 -13.31 8.92
CA PRO A 80 -20.70 -13.13 8.29
C PRO A 80 -21.86 -13.66 9.10
N GLN A 81 -21.64 -14.73 9.88
CA GLN A 81 -22.64 -15.33 10.76
C GLN A 81 -22.67 -14.73 12.18
N GLY A 82 -21.89 -13.68 12.41
CA GLY A 82 -21.82 -12.99 13.69
C GLY A 82 -21.06 -13.74 14.78
N LYS A 83 -20.20 -14.71 14.44
CA LYS A 83 -19.24 -15.31 15.37
C LYS A 83 -18.05 -14.41 15.59
N ASP A 84 -17.34 -14.62 16.68
CA ASP A 84 -16.08 -13.97 16.97
C ASP A 84 -14.96 -14.67 16.18
N LEU A 85 -13.97 -13.90 15.77
CA LEU A 85 -12.74 -14.43 15.19
C LEU A 85 -11.63 -14.32 16.22
N THR A 86 -11.08 -15.46 16.64
CA THR A 86 -10.17 -15.53 17.80
C THR A 86 -8.81 -16.09 17.40
N GLU A 87 -7.74 -15.44 17.85
CA GLU A 87 -6.35 -15.90 17.78
C GLU A 87 -5.77 -16.02 19.17
N SER A 88 -4.89 -17.01 19.41
CA SER A 88 -4.19 -17.20 20.68
C SER A 88 -2.69 -17.26 20.49
N TYR A 89 -1.95 -16.76 21.47
CA TYR A 89 -0.52 -16.59 21.45
C TYR A 89 0.11 -17.27 22.66
N GLU A 90 1.24 -17.94 22.46
CA GLU A 90 2.08 -18.48 23.52
C GLU A 90 3.49 -17.89 23.44
N TYR A 91 4.06 -17.65 24.61
CA TYR A 91 5.41 -17.08 24.76
C TYR A 91 6.31 -18.07 25.51
N ASN A 92 7.59 -18.05 25.20
CA ASN A 92 8.59 -18.80 25.95
C ASN A 92 8.95 -18.08 27.27
N SER A 93 9.80 -18.70 28.08
CA SER A 93 10.24 -18.15 29.37
C SER A 93 11.02 -16.83 29.28
N LEU A 94 11.49 -16.44 28.10
CA LEU A 94 12.17 -15.17 27.82
C LEU A 94 11.23 -14.08 27.30
N GLY A 95 9.91 -14.38 27.18
CA GLY A 95 8.92 -13.46 26.65
C GLY A 95 8.86 -13.37 25.11
N ASN A 96 9.55 -14.25 24.39
CA ASN A 96 9.47 -14.31 22.93
C ASN A 96 8.27 -15.12 22.48
N LEU A 97 7.59 -14.68 21.42
CA LEU A 97 6.45 -15.39 20.83
C LEU A 97 6.87 -16.78 20.35
N GLN A 98 6.35 -17.82 20.97
CA GLN A 98 6.67 -19.21 20.63
C GLN A 98 5.70 -19.80 19.61
N SER A 99 4.41 -19.51 19.77
CA SER A 99 3.38 -19.94 18.82
C SER A 99 2.22 -18.96 18.72
N ARG A 100 1.57 -18.97 17.55
CA ARG A 100 0.35 -18.21 17.26
C ARG A 100 -0.60 -19.10 16.48
N THR A 101 -1.84 -19.29 16.99
CA THR A 101 -2.88 -20.02 16.24
C THR A 101 -3.36 -19.19 15.04
N LEU A 102 -3.84 -19.86 14.01
CA LEU A 102 -4.66 -19.21 13.01
C LEU A 102 -5.95 -18.65 13.64
N PRO A 103 -6.52 -17.56 13.05
CA PRO A 103 -7.81 -17.06 13.48
C PRO A 103 -8.90 -18.10 13.27
N VAL A 104 -9.73 -18.33 14.25
CA VAL A 104 -10.82 -19.33 14.20
C VAL A 104 -12.15 -18.72 14.60
N PRO A 105 -13.25 -19.01 13.86
CA PRO A 105 -14.60 -18.55 14.20
C PRO A 105 -15.11 -19.31 15.43
N VAL A 106 -15.42 -18.61 16.52
CA VAL A 106 -15.97 -19.17 17.75
C VAL A 106 -17.11 -18.31 18.29
N LEU A 107 -18.00 -18.91 19.08
CA LEU A 107 -19.03 -18.19 19.83
C LEU A 107 -18.49 -17.91 21.23
N SER A 108 -17.80 -16.80 21.43
CA SER A 108 -17.18 -16.46 22.71
C SER A 108 -17.73 -15.17 23.32
N GLU A 109 -18.46 -14.36 22.56
CA GLU A 109 -18.99 -13.06 22.99
C GLU A 109 -17.90 -12.14 23.62
N GLY A 110 -16.68 -12.23 23.06
CA GLY A 110 -15.53 -11.49 23.57
C GLY A 110 -14.86 -12.09 24.80
N THR A 111 -15.33 -13.24 25.29
CA THR A 111 -14.75 -13.89 26.47
C THR A 111 -13.48 -14.67 26.10
N SER A 112 -12.39 -14.53 26.88
CA SER A 112 -11.16 -15.26 26.65
C SER A 112 -11.34 -16.76 26.84
N GLY A 113 -10.83 -17.53 25.87
CA GLY A 113 -10.77 -18.99 25.96
C GLY A 113 -9.44 -19.52 26.51
N ASN A 114 -9.38 -20.82 26.77
CA ASN A 114 -8.12 -21.50 27.02
C ASN A 114 -7.41 -21.74 25.68
N TYR A 115 -6.09 -21.53 25.60
CA TYR A 115 -5.29 -21.76 24.40
C TYR A 115 -5.55 -23.13 23.76
N LYS A 116 -5.59 -24.21 24.59
CA LYS A 116 -5.84 -25.56 24.09
C LYS A 116 -7.22 -25.74 23.45
N GLN A 117 -8.24 -25.04 23.96
CA GLN A 117 -9.58 -25.06 23.37
C GLN A 117 -9.59 -24.34 22.02
N ILE A 118 -8.98 -23.16 21.94
CA ILE A 118 -8.87 -22.40 20.67
C ILE A 118 -8.06 -23.19 19.64
N LEU A 119 -6.95 -23.80 20.06
CA LEU A 119 -6.14 -24.68 19.19
C LEU A 119 -6.99 -25.84 18.63
N LYS A 120 -7.77 -26.53 19.49
CA LYS A 120 -8.65 -27.60 19.05
C LYS A 120 -9.72 -27.10 18.08
N SER A 121 -10.37 -25.99 18.39
CA SER A 121 -11.35 -25.37 17.47
C SER A 121 -10.75 -25.01 16.14
N ALA A 122 -9.50 -24.51 16.10
CA ALA A 122 -8.79 -24.23 14.88
C ALA A 122 -8.49 -25.50 14.08
N GLN A 123 -8.04 -26.58 14.73
CA GLN A 123 -7.82 -27.88 14.09
C GLN A 123 -9.10 -28.44 13.47
N GLU A 124 -10.21 -28.36 14.18
CA GLU A 124 -11.53 -28.81 13.70
C GLU A 124 -12.02 -27.95 12.51
N TYR A 125 -11.82 -26.62 12.58
CA TYR A 125 -12.25 -25.69 11.54
C TYR A 125 -11.45 -25.83 10.24
N TYR A 126 -10.12 -25.89 10.34
CA TYR A 126 -9.24 -25.98 9.17
C TYR A 126 -9.04 -27.42 8.66
N GLY A 127 -9.38 -28.44 9.44
CA GLY A 127 -9.14 -29.84 9.07
C GLY A 127 -7.66 -30.23 9.04
N HIS A 128 -6.79 -29.48 9.70
CA HIS A 128 -5.35 -29.70 9.79
C HIS A 128 -4.90 -29.83 11.24
N SER A 129 -3.86 -30.63 11.46
CA SER A 129 -3.24 -30.76 12.78
C SER A 129 -2.30 -29.58 13.07
N ASN A 130 -1.64 -29.06 12.03
CA ASN A 130 -0.71 -27.93 12.10
C ASN A 130 -1.38 -26.60 11.75
N VAL A 131 -2.04 -26.00 12.73
CA VAL A 131 -2.80 -24.73 12.60
C VAL A 131 -2.12 -23.55 13.32
N CYS A 132 -0.84 -23.70 13.69
CA CYS A 132 -0.07 -22.67 14.38
C CYS A 132 1.19 -22.30 13.61
N SER A 133 1.45 -21.00 13.47
CA SER A 133 2.80 -20.54 13.21
C SER A 133 3.65 -20.74 14.46
N ARG A 134 4.86 -21.28 14.33
CA ARG A 134 5.77 -21.54 15.44
C ARG A 134 7.11 -20.89 15.19
N PHE A 135 7.71 -20.36 16.24
CA PHE A 135 8.92 -19.58 16.18
C PHE A 135 10.01 -20.21 17.06
N ALA A 136 11.21 -20.35 16.54
CA ALA A 136 12.36 -20.84 17.28
C ALA A 136 13.44 -19.77 17.33
N TYR A 137 13.95 -19.52 18.53
CA TYR A 137 14.93 -18.48 18.82
C TYR A 137 16.26 -19.06 19.27
N GLU A 138 17.31 -18.26 19.12
CA GLU A 138 18.61 -18.54 19.74
C GLU A 138 18.45 -18.61 21.27
N ALA A 139 19.22 -19.52 21.90
CA ALA A 139 19.18 -19.69 23.36
C ALA A 139 19.89 -18.55 24.14
N SER A 140 20.42 -17.54 23.47
CA SER A 140 21.06 -16.38 24.10
C SER A 140 20.05 -15.29 24.46
N HIS A 141 20.48 -14.34 25.31
CA HIS A 141 19.68 -13.17 25.66
C HIS A 141 19.36 -12.24 24.47
N ARG A 142 20.05 -12.39 23.33
CA ARG A 142 19.74 -11.63 22.10
C ARG A 142 18.42 -12.07 21.45
N SER A 143 17.98 -13.30 21.76
CA SER A 143 16.69 -13.85 21.28
C SER A 143 16.49 -13.71 19.77
N LEU A 144 17.56 -13.98 18.99
CA LEU A 144 17.49 -13.89 17.54
C LEU A 144 16.57 -14.98 16.98
N LEU A 145 15.66 -14.62 16.08
CA LEU A 145 14.77 -15.56 15.40
C LEU A 145 15.59 -16.45 14.45
N LEU A 146 15.57 -17.77 14.69
CA LEU A 146 16.28 -18.76 13.87
C LEU A 146 15.38 -19.46 12.88
N LYS A 147 14.13 -19.76 13.25
CA LYS A 147 13.18 -20.47 12.39
C LYS A 147 11.77 -19.96 12.60
N GLU A 148 11.02 -19.85 11.50
CA GLU A 148 9.59 -19.66 11.48
C GLU A 148 8.95 -20.80 10.71
N PHE A 149 8.11 -21.60 11.40
CA PHE A 149 7.35 -22.69 10.82
C PHE A 149 5.94 -22.18 10.48
N GLY A 150 5.55 -22.34 9.23
CA GLY A 150 4.22 -22.00 8.77
C GLY A 150 3.16 -23.04 9.13
N VAL A 151 1.93 -22.72 8.80
CA VAL A 151 0.75 -23.58 9.01
C VAL A 151 0.53 -24.54 7.85
N GLY A 152 -0.26 -25.61 8.09
CA GLY A 152 -0.59 -26.65 7.12
C GLY A 152 0.20 -27.93 7.36
N ASP A 153 -0.45 -29.09 7.19
CA ASP A 153 0.19 -30.38 7.45
C ASP A 153 1.25 -30.70 6.40
N GLU A 154 1.09 -30.23 5.17
CA GLU A 154 2.06 -30.35 4.06
C GLU A 154 3.36 -29.59 4.34
N TRP A 155 3.31 -28.57 5.20
CA TRP A 155 4.47 -27.77 5.63
C TRP A 155 5.12 -28.30 6.91
N THR A 156 4.72 -29.47 7.38
CA THR A 156 5.35 -30.06 8.56
C THR A 156 6.85 -30.29 8.33
N GLY A 157 7.68 -29.66 9.15
CA GLY A 157 9.14 -29.68 9.01
C GLY A 157 9.73 -28.64 8.06
N LYS A 158 8.92 -27.94 7.28
CA LYS A 158 9.34 -26.80 6.46
C LYS A 158 9.38 -25.53 7.31
N ALA A 159 10.39 -24.71 7.11
CA ALA A 159 10.52 -23.44 7.84
C ALA A 159 11.33 -22.44 7.02
N VAL A 160 10.99 -21.18 7.16
CA VAL A 160 11.91 -20.10 6.84
C VAL A 160 12.97 -20.07 7.93
N SER A 161 14.23 -20.25 7.58
CA SER A 161 15.33 -20.28 8.55
C SER A 161 16.28 -19.10 8.38
N LYS A 162 16.86 -18.64 9.50
CA LYS A 162 17.88 -17.59 9.52
C LYS A 162 19.12 -18.07 10.25
N LYS A 163 20.28 -17.79 9.68
CA LYS A 163 21.58 -18.04 10.30
C LYS A 163 22.39 -16.75 10.30
N TYR A 164 22.91 -16.41 11.46
CA TYR A 164 23.72 -15.22 11.66
C TYR A 164 25.19 -15.60 11.63
N SER A 165 26.01 -14.82 10.93
CA SER A 165 27.45 -15.05 10.74
C SER A 165 28.15 -13.71 10.49
N CYS A 166 29.39 -13.75 10.04
CA CYS A 166 30.13 -12.62 9.50
C CYS A 166 30.69 -12.97 8.12
N ASN A 167 31.26 -11.97 7.43
CA ASN A 167 32.01 -12.22 6.20
C ASN A 167 33.35 -12.90 6.55
N LEU A 168 33.80 -13.82 5.69
CA LEU A 168 35.06 -14.52 5.76
C LEU A 168 35.65 -14.68 4.35
N GLU A 169 36.89 -14.29 4.12
CA GLU A 169 37.52 -14.39 2.81
C GLU A 169 37.77 -15.85 2.40
N SER A 170 38.07 -16.72 3.36
CA SER A 170 38.32 -18.14 3.11
C SER A 170 37.08 -18.94 2.69
N ILE A 171 35.89 -18.40 2.89
CA ILE A 171 34.62 -19.07 2.54
C ILE A 171 33.98 -18.35 1.37
N PRO A 172 33.91 -18.95 0.14
CA PRO A 172 33.44 -18.25 -1.07
C PRO A 172 32.09 -17.56 -0.92
N VAL A 173 31.09 -18.23 -0.28
CA VAL A 173 29.76 -17.67 -0.08
C VAL A 173 29.72 -16.49 0.92
N GLN A 174 30.76 -16.33 1.73
CA GLN A 174 30.91 -15.24 2.73
C GLN A 174 31.95 -14.19 2.32
N ARG A 175 32.66 -14.41 1.21
CA ARG A 175 33.61 -13.45 0.67
C ARG A 175 32.86 -12.28 0.04
N CYS A 176 33.17 -11.05 0.46
CA CYS A 176 32.54 -9.83 -0.01
C CYS A 176 33.59 -8.92 -0.66
N LYS A 177 33.42 -8.59 -1.95
CA LYS A 177 34.24 -7.55 -2.60
C LYS A 177 34.02 -6.22 -1.90
N ARG A 178 35.00 -5.35 -1.95
CA ARG A 178 34.92 -4.02 -1.37
C ARG A 178 34.91 -2.96 -2.46
N TYR A 179 33.78 -2.27 -2.58
CA TYR A 179 33.62 -1.11 -3.43
C TYR A 179 33.66 0.16 -2.58
N LEU A 180 34.29 1.20 -3.09
CA LEU A 180 34.45 2.49 -2.44
C LEU A 180 34.04 3.60 -3.41
N VAL A 181 33.74 4.77 -2.85
CA VAL A 181 33.55 6.01 -3.61
C VAL A 181 34.80 6.86 -3.43
N SER A 182 35.44 7.27 -4.53
CA SER A 182 36.56 8.18 -4.50
C SER A 182 36.13 9.60 -4.10
N ALA A 183 37.06 10.46 -3.72
CA ALA A 183 36.78 11.89 -3.47
C ALA A 183 36.14 12.62 -4.68
N GLY A 184 36.33 12.09 -5.90
CA GLY A 184 35.69 12.58 -7.12
C GLY A 184 34.29 12.01 -7.38
N GLY A 185 33.80 11.12 -6.50
CA GLY A 185 32.50 10.45 -6.65
C GLY A 185 32.50 9.28 -7.64
N GLU A 186 33.69 8.76 -8.00
CA GLU A 186 33.84 7.61 -8.91
C GLU A 186 33.86 6.30 -8.12
N LEU A 187 33.33 5.23 -8.76
CA LEU A 187 33.40 3.88 -8.20
C LEU A 187 34.83 3.34 -8.26
N VAL A 188 35.30 2.81 -7.15
CA VAL A 188 36.60 2.14 -7.04
C VAL A 188 36.40 0.75 -6.46
N GLU A 189 36.82 -0.31 -7.15
CA GLU A 189 36.96 -1.64 -6.58
C GLU A 189 38.29 -1.75 -5.86
N SER A 190 38.26 -2.11 -4.58
CA SER A 190 39.46 -2.27 -3.77
C SER A 190 40.19 -3.60 -4.14
N ASP A 191 41.52 -3.58 -4.16
CA ASP A 191 42.35 -4.78 -4.36
C ASP A 191 42.11 -5.87 -3.31
N SER A 192 41.61 -5.48 -2.14
CA SER A 192 41.32 -6.39 -1.03
C SER A 192 39.84 -6.41 -0.72
N PRO A 193 39.26 -7.61 -0.45
CA PRO A 193 37.87 -7.72 -0.02
C PRO A 193 37.65 -7.07 1.36
N TYR A 194 36.45 -7.06 1.86
CA TYR A 194 36.16 -6.67 3.25
C TYR A 194 36.92 -7.59 4.22
N ALA A 195 37.58 -7.01 5.21
CA ALA A 195 38.29 -7.76 6.24
C ALA A 195 37.37 -8.74 6.98
N ASP A 196 37.90 -9.90 7.35
CA ASP A 196 37.14 -10.93 8.05
C ASP A 196 36.45 -10.38 9.30
N GLY A 197 35.19 -10.68 9.48
CA GLY A 197 34.39 -10.24 10.62
C GLY A 197 33.97 -8.78 10.60
N SER A 198 34.29 -8.00 9.56
CA SER A 198 33.90 -6.58 9.46
C SER A 198 32.43 -6.36 9.04
N LEU A 199 31.82 -7.36 8.44
CA LEU A 199 30.40 -7.32 8.04
C LEU A 199 29.60 -8.37 8.82
N ARG A 200 28.41 -7.99 9.25
CA ARG A 200 27.42 -8.90 9.81
C ARG A 200 26.65 -9.58 8.68
N GLY A 201 26.70 -10.91 8.60
CA GLY A 201 26.01 -11.71 7.62
C GLY A 201 24.71 -12.33 8.17
N ILE A 202 23.66 -12.29 7.40
CA ILE A 202 22.41 -13.00 7.64
C ILE A 202 22.14 -13.89 6.44
N ARG A 203 22.08 -15.20 6.66
CA ARG A 203 21.59 -16.16 5.66
C ARG A 203 20.12 -16.45 5.94
N SER A 204 19.27 -16.25 4.99
CA SER A 204 17.87 -16.70 4.98
C SER A 204 17.71 -17.87 4.02
N GLU A 205 16.87 -18.83 4.39
CA GLU A 205 16.52 -19.99 3.58
C GLU A 205 15.01 -20.17 3.66
N ASP A 206 14.32 -20.19 2.51
CA ASP A 206 12.88 -20.38 2.44
C ASP A 206 12.47 -21.87 2.58
N GLU A 207 11.17 -22.16 2.52
CA GLU A 207 10.63 -23.51 2.66
C GLU A 207 11.03 -24.45 1.50
N ASP A 208 11.47 -23.90 0.37
CA ASP A 208 11.94 -24.65 -0.82
C ASP A 208 13.48 -24.75 -0.89
N GLY A 209 14.18 -24.20 0.11
CA GLY A 209 15.62 -24.24 0.25
C GLY A 209 16.35 -23.20 -0.62
N ASN A 210 15.66 -22.14 -1.08
CA ASN A 210 16.31 -21.03 -1.73
C ASN A 210 17.05 -20.20 -0.70
N MET A 211 18.32 -19.93 -0.96
CA MET A 211 19.23 -19.26 -0.02
C MET A 211 19.51 -17.84 -0.47
N HIS A 212 19.34 -16.91 0.46
CA HIS A 212 19.65 -15.50 0.32
C HIS A 212 20.59 -15.06 1.45
N TRP A 213 21.67 -14.40 1.10
CA TRP A 213 22.62 -13.81 2.02
C TRP A 213 22.58 -12.30 1.94
N GLU A 214 22.58 -11.67 3.10
CA GLU A 214 22.67 -10.22 3.24
C GLU A 214 23.84 -9.89 4.16
N PHE A 215 24.70 -8.96 3.75
CA PHE A 215 25.83 -8.50 4.53
C PHE A 215 25.71 -7.02 4.83
N TYR A 216 25.84 -6.69 6.10
CA TYR A 216 25.67 -5.35 6.62
C TYR A 216 26.94 -4.84 7.25
N ASN A 217 27.27 -3.56 7.06
CA ASN A 217 28.40 -2.89 7.71
C ASN A 217 28.09 -2.52 9.18
N SER A 218 29.04 -1.86 9.86
CA SER A 218 28.90 -1.39 11.24
C SER A 218 27.77 -0.35 11.44
N GLU A 219 27.39 0.37 10.39
CA GLU A 219 26.33 1.36 10.38
C GLU A 219 24.95 0.76 10.05
N ASN A 220 24.89 -0.58 9.95
CA ASN A 220 23.70 -1.35 9.60
C ASN A 220 23.18 -1.08 8.17
N GLN A 221 24.07 -0.64 7.26
CA GLN A 221 23.77 -0.49 5.85
C GLN A 221 24.01 -1.82 5.14
N LEU A 222 23.09 -2.19 4.22
CA LEU A 222 23.22 -3.38 3.39
C LEU A 222 24.33 -3.16 2.33
N VAL A 223 25.41 -3.93 2.40
CA VAL A 223 26.54 -3.85 1.48
C VAL A 223 26.42 -4.84 0.32
N LEU A 224 25.93 -6.04 0.61
CA LEU A 224 25.82 -7.12 -0.37
C LEU A 224 24.53 -7.90 -0.11
N SER A 225 23.75 -8.08 -1.18
CA SER A 225 22.67 -9.07 -1.29
C SER A 225 23.11 -10.14 -2.28
N ARG A 226 23.16 -11.41 -1.84
CA ARG A 226 23.63 -12.55 -2.63
C ARG A 226 22.59 -13.64 -2.66
N ILE A 227 22.20 -14.06 -3.86
CA ILE A 227 21.33 -15.22 -4.08
C ILE A 227 22.16 -16.32 -4.72
N LEU A 228 21.95 -17.57 -4.30
CA LEU A 228 22.66 -18.73 -4.79
C LEU A 228 21.80 -19.56 -5.73
N ASP A 229 22.35 -19.93 -6.88
CA ASP A 229 21.81 -20.97 -7.75
C ASP A 229 22.91 -21.97 -8.08
N GLY A 230 22.90 -23.11 -7.38
CA GLY A 230 24.03 -24.04 -7.38
C GLY A 230 25.30 -23.37 -6.84
N ASP A 231 26.34 -23.36 -7.67
CA ASP A 231 27.63 -22.71 -7.36
C ASP A 231 27.72 -21.27 -7.90
N THR A 232 26.65 -20.76 -8.53
CA THR A 232 26.61 -19.41 -9.10
C THR A 232 26.06 -18.42 -8.08
N PHE A 233 26.72 -17.26 -7.98
CA PHE A 233 26.32 -16.15 -7.11
C PHE A 233 25.70 -15.04 -7.95
N PHE A 234 24.52 -14.61 -7.55
CA PHE A 234 23.86 -13.42 -8.07
C PHE A 234 24.01 -12.30 -7.04
N ASP A 235 25.04 -11.50 -7.21
CA ASP A 235 25.45 -10.47 -6.27
C ASP A 235 24.93 -9.10 -6.67
N THR A 236 24.30 -8.42 -5.73
CA THR A 236 23.99 -7.00 -5.81
C THR A 236 24.75 -6.27 -4.72
N TYR A 237 25.70 -5.41 -5.09
CA TYR A 237 26.43 -4.56 -4.14
C TYR A 237 25.79 -3.18 -4.03
N PHE A 238 25.77 -2.68 -2.80
CA PHE A 238 25.32 -1.34 -2.44
C PHE A 238 26.52 -0.56 -1.93
N VAL A 239 26.82 0.56 -2.58
CA VAL A 239 28.03 1.35 -2.30
C VAL A 239 27.63 2.71 -1.79
N TYR A 240 28.16 3.06 -0.63
CA TYR A 240 27.83 4.28 0.09
C TYR A 240 29.02 5.25 0.08
N ASP A 241 28.72 6.54 0.13
CA ASP A 241 29.71 7.58 0.37
C ASP A 241 30.09 7.70 1.86
N GLU A 242 30.97 8.62 2.20
CA GLU A 242 31.39 8.88 3.57
C GLU A 242 30.30 9.47 4.48
N TYR A 243 29.21 10.00 3.89
CA TYR A 243 28.04 10.56 4.58
C TYR A 243 26.94 9.51 4.80
N GLY A 244 27.10 8.30 4.23
CA GLY A 244 26.13 7.22 4.31
C GLY A 244 25.07 7.24 3.21
N ASN A 245 25.21 8.06 2.18
CA ASN A 245 24.32 8.08 1.04
C ASN A 245 24.61 6.94 0.08
N LEU A 246 23.59 6.28 -0.45
CA LEU A 246 23.71 5.22 -1.45
C LEU A 246 24.08 5.83 -2.82
N VAL A 247 25.32 5.63 -3.28
CA VAL A 247 25.82 6.22 -4.53
C VAL A 247 25.72 5.26 -5.70
N PHE A 248 26.01 3.95 -5.48
CA PHE A 248 25.88 2.95 -6.54
C PHE A 248 25.11 1.73 -6.05
N VAL A 249 24.28 1.16 -6.96
CA VAL A 249 23.78 -0.21 -6.85
C VAL A 249 24.32 -0.98 -8.05
N LEU A 250 25.04 -2.06 -7.79
CA LEU A 250 25.74 -2.89 -8.77
C LEU A 250 25.08 -4.27 -8.83
N PRO A 251 24.06 -4.46 -9.69
CA PRO A 251 23.34 -5.75 -9.82
C PRO A 251 24.23 -6.85 -10.43
N PRO A 252 23.73 -8.11 -10.50
CA PRO A 252 24.48 -9.24 -11.07
C PRO A 252 25.02 -8.97 -12.47
N GLY A 253 24.25 -8.29 -13.34
CA GLY A 253 24.72 -7.93 -14.69
C GLY A 253 26.00 -7.09 -14.70
N TYR A 254 26.19 -6.22 -13.70
CA TYR A 254 27.43 -5.47 -13.52
C TYR A 254 28.59 -6.37 -13.08
N GLN A 255 28.32 -7.40 -12.28
CA GLN A 255 29.37 -8.32 -11.83
C GLN A 255 29.91 -9.16 -13.00
N ASP A 256 29.07 -9.49 -13.97
CA ASP A 256 29.44 -10.22 -15.17
C ASP A 256 30.11 -9.31 -16.22
N HIS A 257 29.62 -8.09 -16.36
CA HIS A 257 30.07 -7.09 -17.32
C HIS A 257 30.18 -5.72 -16.64
N PRO A 258 31.39 -5.32 -16.18
CA PRO A 258 31.58 -4.06 -15.45
C PRO A 258 31.40 -2.81 -16.35
N ASP A 259 30.15 -2.51 -16.69
CA ASP A 259 29.75 -1.32 -17.44
C ASP A 259 28.72 -0.55 -16.58
N LEU A 260 29.14 0.59 -16.08
CA LEU A 260 28.31 1.46 -15.24
C LEU A 260 27.12 2.03 -15.99
N ASP A 261 27.28 2.25 -17.30
CA ASP A 261 26.22 2.86 -18.11
C ASP A 261 25.09 1.88 -18.38
N LEU A 262 25.42 0.63 -18.62
CA LEU A 262 24.43 -0.39 -18.98
C LEU A 262 23.81 -1.09 -17.77
N TYR A 263 24.55 -1.25 -16.66
CA TYR A 263 24.12 -2.14 -15.58
C TYR A 263 24.01 -1.48 -14.21
N ALA A 264 24.63 -0.32 -13.94
CA ALA A 264 24.61 0.26 -12.62
C ALA A 264 23.48 1.29 -12.43
N TYR A 265 22.96 1.34 -11.19
CA TYR A 265 22.22 2.51 -10.71
C TYR A 265 23.23 3.46 -10.11
N ILE A 266 23.14 4.75 -10.47
CA ILE A 266 24.06 5.78 -10.00
C ILE A 266 23.25 6.95 -9.42
N TYR A 267 23.64 7.37 -8.23
CA TYR A 267 23.06 8.49 -7.52
C TYR A 267 24.15 9.48 -7.13
N ARG A 268 23.84 10.77 -7.16
CA ARG A 268 24.73 11.81 -6.64
C ARG A 268 23.92 12.79 -5.81
N TYR A 269 24.54 13.28 -4.76
CA TYR A 269 23.91 14.15 -3.79
C TYR A 269 24.65 15.48 -3.73
N ASP A 270 23.96 16.50 -3.30
CA ASP A 270 24.58 17.79 -2.99
C ASP A 270 25.10 17.80 -1.53
N TYR A 271 25.64 18.95 -1.13
CA TYR A 271 26.20 19.15 0.22
C TYR A 271 25.15 19.13 1.35
N LEU A 272 23.86 19.03 1.02
CA LEU A 272 22.72 18.91 1.94
C LEU A 272 22.08 17.51 1.87
N ASP A 273 22.80 16.54 1.30
CA ASP A 273 22.34 15.15 1.10
C ASP A 273 21.06 15.02 0.26
N ARG A 274 20.78 16.01 -0.63
CA ARG A 274 19.65 15.94 -1.55
C ARG A 274 20.08 15.28 -2.86
N LEU A 275 19.27 14.38 -3.39
CA LEU A 275 19.53 13.67 -4.65
C LEU A 275 19.45 14.65 -5.84
N VAL A 276 20.58 14.96 -6.47
CA VAL A 276 20.64 15.90 -7.61
C VAL A 276 20.86 15.21 -8.96
N TYR A 277 21.24 13.93 -8.94
CA TYR A 277 21.47 13.13 -10.13
C TYR A 277 21.07 11.69 -9.89
N LYS A 278 20.31 11.13 -10.82
CA LYS A 278 19.89 9.73 -10.80
C LYS A 278 20.04 9.12 -12.20
N LYS A 279 20.72 7.97 -12.29
CA LYS A 279 20.84 7.19 -13.53
C LYS A 279 20.39 5.75 -13.29
N LEU A 280 19.50 5.27 -14.12
CA LEU A 280 19.08 3.86 -14.16
C LEU A 280 19.91 3.10 -15.20
N PRO A 281 20.05 1.77 -15.06
CA PRO A 281 20.74 0.92 -16.03
C PRO A 281 20.21 1.13 -17.46
N GLY A 282 21.14 1.40 -18.39
CA GLY A 282 20.80 1.59 -19.81
C GLY A 282 20.00 2.85 -20.14
N CYS A 283 19.71 3.71 -19.17
CA CYS A 283 18.96 4.94 -19.37
C CYS A 283 19.86 6.17 -19.31
N ALA A 284 19.44 7.24 -19.96
CA ALA A 284 20.05 8.55 -19.76
C ALA A 284 19.73 9.06 -18.32
N PRO A 285 20.65 9.81 -17.70
CA PRO A 285 20.44 10.30 -16.33
C PRO A 285 19.34 11.35 -16.23
N SER A 286 18.75 11.48 -15.05
CA SER A 286 17.86 12.59 -14.68
C SER A 286 18.58 13.52 -13.73
N TYR A 287 18.36 14.83 -13.90
CA TYR A 287 18.86 15.90 -13.03
C TYR A 287 17.73 16.50 -12.22
N LEU A 288 18.02 16.84 -10.97
CA LEU A 288 17.06 17.44 -10.03
C LEU A 288 17.68 18.69 -9.42
N VAL A 289 16.91 19.76 -9.35
CA VAL A 289 17.34 21.05 -8.80
C VAL A 289 16.35 21.49 -7.73
N TYR A 290 16.87 21.81 -6.56
CA TYR A 290 16.09 22.21 -5.40
C TYR A 290 16.28 23.69 -5.12
N ASP A 291 15.24 24.35 -4.61
CA ASP A 291 15.32 25.74 -4.17
C ASP A 291 15.99 25.87 -2.78
N ALA A 292 16.14 27.09 -2.31
CA ALA A 292 16.69 27.40 -0.98
C ALA A 292 15.79 26.90 0.17
N ALA A 293 14.53 26.56 -0.09
CA ALA A 293 13.61 25.91 0.86
C ALA A 293 13.62 24.38 0.75
N HIS A 294 14.61 23.79 0.06
CA HIS A 294 14.80 22.35 -0.14
C HIS A 294 13.67 21.64 -0.91
N ARG A 295 12.91 22.35 -1.74
CA ARG A 295 11.84 21.79 -2.58
C ARG A 295 12.36 21.58 -4.00
N LEU A 296 11.95 20.48 -4.65
CA LEU A 296 12.29 20.21 -6.06
C LEU A 296 11.60 21.24 -6.95
N VAL A 297 12.37 22.10 -7.62
CA VAL A 297 11.83 23.16 -8.50
C VAL A 297 12.04 22.90 -9.97
N PHE A 298 13.09 22.14 -10.33
CA PHE A 298 13.32 21.70 -11.71
C PHE A 298 13.77 20.25 -11.75
N SER A 299 13.33 19.53 -12.79
CA SER A 299 13.87 18.22 -13.15
C SER A 299 14.03 18.10 -14.65
N GLN A 300 14.98 17.25 -15.08
CA GLN A 300 15.22 17.01 -16.50
C GLN A 300 15.59 15.54 -16.71
N ASP A 301 14.87 14.83 -17.55
CA ASP A 301 15.23 13.50 -18.01
C ASP A 301 16.02 13.52 -19.33
N GLY A 302 16.33 12.34 -19.87
CA GLY A 302 17.09 12.21 -21.11
C GLY A 302 16.34 12.70 -22.36
N CYS A 303 15.02 12.56 -22.40
CA CYS A 303 14.20 13.03 -23.52
C CYS A 303 14.14 14.56 -23.51
N GLN A 304 13.85 15.13 -22.35
CA GLN A 304 13.80 16.58 -22.16
C GLN A 304 15.12 17.27 -22.48
N ARG A 305 16.29 16.61 -22.24
CA ARG A 305 17.59 17.15 -22.64
C ARG A 305 17.73 17.29 -24.14
N ASN A 306 17.22 16.33 -24.92
CA ASN A 306 17.27 16.41 -26.37
C ASN A 306 16.47 17.61 -26.90
N ASP A 307 15.38 17.94 -26.22
CA ASP A 307 14.48 19.04 -26.59
C ASP A 307 14.81 20.35 -25.87
N SER A 308 15.87 20.37 -25.04
CA SER A 308 16.29 21.51 -24.20
C SER A 308 15.18 22.00 -23.25
N LEU A 309 14.36 21.06 -22.73
CA LEU A 309 13.27 21.35 -21.82
C LEU A 309 13.62 20.94 -20.39
N TRP A 310 12.96 21.57 -19.43
CA TRP A 310 12.97 21.25 -18.02
C TRP A 310 11.54 21.20 -17.49
N SER A 311 11.19 20.18 -16.73
CA SER A 311 10.00 20.25 -15.87
C SER A 311 10.22 21.26 -14.78
N PHE A 312 9.19 22.07 -14.46
CA PHE A 312 9.25 23.05 -13.38
C PHE A 312 8.10 22.88 -12.41
N PHE A 313 8.34 23.24 -11.14
CA PHE A 313 7.38 23.22 -10.05
C PHE A 313 7.40 24.55 -9.30
N VAL A 314 6.24 25.17 -9.16
CA VAL A 314 6.06 26.40 -8.40
C VAL A 314 5.22 26.11 -7.18
N TYR A 315 5.64 26.62 -6.02
CA TYR A 315 5.03 26.31 -4.72
C TYR A 315 4.39 27.54 -4.10
N ASP A 316 3.32 27.33 -3.33
CA ASP A 316 2.79 28.38 -2.46
C ASP A 316 3.64 28.55 -1.18
N VAL A 317 3.23 29.48 -0.32
CA VAL A 317 3.90 29.74 0.97
C VAL A 317 3.85 28.56 1.95
N TYR A 318 2.96 27.61 1.75
CA TYR A 318 2.82 26.40 2.57
C TYR A 318 3.60 25.21 2.00
N GLY A 319 4.29 25.37 0.85
CA GLY A 319 5.06 24.32 0.20
C GLY A 319 4.23 23.34 -0.64
N ARG A 320 3.02 23.73 -1.06
CA ARG A 320 2.17 22.95 -1.96
C ARG A 320 2.41 23.37 -3.41
N VAL A 321 2.45 22.41 -4.33
CA VAL A 321 2.62 22.71 -5.77
C VAL A 321 1.37 23.39 -6.30
N VAL A 322 1.52 24.61 -6.79
CA VAL A 322 0.43 25.40 -7.38
C VAL A 322 0.49 25.46 -8.90
N VAL A 323 1.68 25.36 -9.51
CA VAL A 323 1.83 25.25 -10.97
C VAL A 323 2.94 24.27 -11.28
N GLU A 324 2.68 23.40 -12.26
CA GLU A 324 3.71 22.55 -12.85
C GLU A 324 3.60 22.54 -14.37
N GLY A 325 4.74 22.31 -15.03
CA GLY A 325 4.82 22.28 -16.49
C GLY A 325 6.24 22.08 -16.98
N GLU A 326 6.47 22.46 -18.22
CA GLU A 326 7.80 22.44 -18.85
C GLU A 326 8.21 23.84 -19.31
N CYS A 327 9.51 24.09 -19.37
CA CYS A 327 10.06 25.37 -19.83
C CYS A 327 11.41 25.19 -20.54
N SER A 328 11.80 26.18 -21.34
CA SER A 328 13.06 26.22 -22.12
C SER A 328 14.22 26.90 -21.37
N ASN A 329 14.22 26.85 -20.04
CA ASN A 329 15.26 27.50 -19.25
C ASN A 329 16.64 26.87 -19.51
N SER A 330 17.67 27.70 -19.60
CA SER A 330 19.06 27.21 -19.70
C SER A 330 19.52 26.57 -18.38
N ASP A 331 20.47 25.65 -18.44
CA ASP A 331 21.07 25.00 -17.26
C ASP A 331 21.61 26.01 -16.23
N LYS A 332 22.24 27.09 -16.72
CA LYS A 332 22.75 28.17 -15.86
C LYS A 332 21.61 28.88 -15.13
N HIS A 333 20.53 29.18 -15.84
CA HIS A 333 19.35 29.84 -15.28
C HIS A 333 18.65 28.93 -14.24
N VAL A 334 18.47 27.64 -14.55
CA VAL A 334 17.90 26.64 -13.63
C VAL A 334 18.73 26.52 -12.35
N ARG A 335 20.08 26.50 -12.45
CA ARG A 335 20.93 26.41 -11.24
C ARG A 335 20.78 27.64 -10.34
N THR A 336 20.58 28.85 -10.92
CA THR A 336 20.34 30.07 -10.13
C THR A 336 19.06 29.97 -9.28
N ALA A 337 18.06 29.16 -9.70
CA ALA A 337 16.86 28.89 -8.89
C ALA A 337 17.19 28.17 -7.57
N GLY A 338 18.28 27.41 -7.52
CA GLY A 338 18.73 26.74 -6.31
C GLY A 338 19.16 27.69 -5.19
N GLU A 339 19.48 28.92 -5.52
CA GLU A 339 19.94 29.97 -4.59
C GLU A 339 18.77 30.82 -4.02
N THR A 340 17.54 30.62 -4.52
CA THR A 340 16.36 31.42 -4.17
C THR A 340 15.21 30.51 -3.72
N VAL A 341 14.19 31.09 -3.05
CA VAL A 341 12.94 30.39 -2.76
C VAL A 341 11.97 30.64 -3.91
N VAL A 342 11.56 29.59 -4.63
CA VAL A 342 10.64 29.70 -5.77
C VAL A 342 9.20 29.68 -5.27
N LEU A 343 8.53 30.81 -5.30
CA LEU A 343 7.16 30.98 -4.82
C LEU A 343 6.21 31.36 -5.95
N GLY A 344 5.02 30.75 -5.92
CA GLY A 344 3.86 31.16 -6.67
C GLY A 344 2.98 32.09 -5.86
N THR A 345 2.79 33.31 -6.34
CA THR A 345 1.91 34.30 -5.73
C THR A 345 0.61 34.38 -6.55
N LEU A 346 -0.53 34.19 -5.87
CA LEU A 346 -1.84 34.34 -6.51
C LEU A 346 -2.19 35.83 -6.58
N MET A 347 -2.31 36.34 -7.79
CA MET A 347 -2.63 37.74 -8.08
C MET A 347 -4.13 37.90 -8.34
N GLU A 348 -4.64 39.12 -8.20
CA GLU A 348 -5.97 39.48 -8.66
C GLU A 348 -6.02 39.47 -10.20
N GLY A 349 -7.17 39.02 -10.77
CA GLY A 349 -7.39 38.98 -12.22
C GLY A 349 -6.81 37.74 -12.91
N ASP A 350 -6.99 37.69 -14.23
CA ASP A 350 -6.64 36.56 -15.11
C ASP A 350 -5.24 36.78 -15.75
N THR A 351 -4.26 37.05 -14.93
CA THR A 351 -2.85 37.21 -15.33
C THR A 351 -2.03 36.01 -14.88
N GLY A 352 -0.72 36.03 -15.21
CA GLY A 352 0.21 34.99 -14.78
C GLY A 352 0.26 33.75 -15.66
N LEU A 353 0.84 32.69 -15.14
CA LEU A 353 1.07 31.44 -15.86
C LEU A 353 -0.27 30.81 -16.31
N ALA A 354 -0.44 30.57 -17.59
CA ALA A 354 -1.64 29.99 -18.19
C ALA A 354 -2.96 30.68 -17.77
N TYR A 355 -2.95 32.01 -17.57
CA TYR A 355 -4.09 32.80 -17.10
C TYR A 355 -4.68 32.34 -15.75
N SER A 356 -3.88 31.64 -14.96
CA SER A 356 -4.29 31.05 -13.68
C SER A 356 -4.37 32.06 -12.53
N GLY A 357 -3.79 33.24 -12.70
CA GLY A 357 -3.53 34.20 -11.62
C GLY A 357 -2.23 33.95 -10.87
N TYR A 358 -1.55 32.82 -11.02
CA TYR A 358 -0.26 32.57 -10.38
C TYR A 358 0.90 33.19 -11.15
N GLN A 359 1.72 33.95 -10.45
CA GLN A 359 3.03 34.40 -10.91
C GLN A 359 4.13 33.68 -10.16
N SER A 360 5.13 33.19 -10.88
CA SER A 360 6.36 32.68 -10.29
C SER A 360 7.27 33.80 -9.84
N SER A 361 7.90 33.66 -8.67
CA SER A 361 8.99 34.57 -8.24
C SER A 361 10.28 34.36 -9.03
N PHE A 362 10.35 33.35 -9.87
CA PHE A 362 11.48 33.01 -10.71
C PHE A 362 11.06 33.07 -12.19
N ASP A 363 11.93 33.58 -13.06
CA ASP A 363 11.65 33.74 -14.49
C ASP A 363 11.64 32.38 -15.20
N LEU A 364 10.52 32.06 -15.86
CA LEU A 364 10.35 30.90 -16.70
C LEU A 364 10.35 31.30 -18.17
N VAL A 365 11.20 30.67 -18.98
CA VAL A 365 11.30 30.92 -20.43
C VAL A 365 10.37 29.94 -21.16
N ASP A 366 9.46 30.50 -21.96
CA ASP A 366 8.47 29.75 -22.75
C ASP A 366 7.76 28.63 -21.94
N PRO A 367 7.13 28.96 -20.79
CA PRO A 367 6.52 27.95 -19.93
C PRO A 367 5.28 27.35 -20.59
N CYS A 368 5.28 26.03 -20.74
CA CYS A 368 4.11 25.21 -21.06
C CYS A 368 3.56 24.62 -19.76
N VAL A 369 2.44 25.18 -19.30
CA VAL A 369 1.81 24.74 -18.04
C VAL A 369 0.97 23.50 -18.28
N TYR A 370 1.11 22.49 -17.43
CA TYR A 370 0.32 21.25 -17.47
C TYR A 370 -0.77 21.22 -16.40
N VAL A 371 -0.42 21.65 -15.19
CA VAL A 371 -1.35 21.63 -14.05
C VAL A 371 -1.28 22.95 -13.30
N VAL A 372 -2.45 23.46 -12.90
CA VAL A 372 -2.58 24.53 -11.91
C VAL A 372 -3.49 24.05 -10.79
N ASN A 373 -3.08 24.25 -9.54
CA ASN A 373 -3.82 23.83 -8.35
C ASN A 373 -4.22 25.04 -7.51
N TYR A 374 -5.47 25.05 -7.06
CA TYR A 374 -6.01 26.04 -6.12
C TYR A 374 -6.37 25.37 -4.81
N TYR A 375 -6.03 25.99 -3.70
CA TYR A 375 -6.22 25.44 -2.37
C TYR A 375 -7.05 26.38 -1.50
N ASP A 376 -7.64 25.82 -0.43
CA ASP A 376 -8.25 26.54 0.69
C ASP A 376 -9.57 27.25 0.39
N THR A 377 -9.70 27.94 -0.74
CA THR A 377 -10.86 28.76 -1.10
C THR A 377 -11.41 28.38 -2.48
N TYR A 378 -12.57 28.94 -2.84
CA TYR A 378 -13.19 28.77 -4.15
C TYR A 378 -13.20 30.05 -4.99
N ASP A 379 -12.33 31.01 -4.69
CA ASP A 379 -12.28 32.32 -5.38
C ASP A 379 -11.88 32.20 -6.86
N PHE A 380 -11.16 31.11 -7.21
CA PHE A 380 -10.81 30.80 -8.60
C PHE A 380 -12.00 30.65 -9.54
N ARG A 381 -13.22 30.39 -9.03
CA ARG A 381 -14.44 30.16 -9.83
C ARG A 381 -14.79 31.36 -10.74
N THR A 382 -14.40 32.57 -10.36
CA THR A 382 -14.66 33.80 -11.13
C THR A 382 -13.63 34.05 -12.20
N ARG A 383 -12.53 33.26 -12.25
CA ARG A 383 -11.44 33.43 -13.20
C ARG A 383 -11.82 32.95 -14.58
N ASN A 384 -11.07 33.46 -15.58
CA ASN A 384 -11.22 33.06 -16.98
C ASN A 384 -11.12 31.51 -17.12
N GLY A 385 -11.98 30.94 -17.95
CA GLY A 385 -12.12 29.50 -18.09
C GLY A 385 -13.09 28.90 -17.06
N PHE A 386 -12.88 29.08 -15.76
CA PHE A 386 -13.82 28.64 -14.72
C PHE A 386 -15.17 29.33 -14.80
N SER A 387 -15.16 30.64 -15.09
CA SER A 387 -16.39 31.45 -15.20
C SER A 387 -17.33 31.01 -16.33
N ALA A 388 -16.82 30.26 -17.31
CA ALA A 388 -17.63 29.65 -18.37
C ALA A 388 -18.50 28.47 -17.87
N TYR A 389 -18.17 27.94 -16.70
CA TYR A 389 -18.85 26.81 -16.07
C TYR A 389 -19.44 27.24 -14.73
N ASN A 390 -20.61 26.75 -14.40
CA ASN A 390 -21.30 27.15 -13.17
C ASN A 390 -20.80 26.35 -11.95
N PHE A 391 -19.59 26.61 -11.50
CA PHE A 391 -19.05 26.03 -10.26
C PHE A 391 -19.72 26.66 -9.03
N PRO A 392 -20.38 25.91 -8.16
CA PRO A 392 -21.07 26.46 -6.99
C PRO A 392 -20.08 27.01 -5.94
N GLU A 393 -20.60 27.78 -5.01
CA GLU A 393 -19.82 28.21 -3.82
C GLU A 393 -19.66 27.07 -2.83
N GLY A 394 -18.49 26.99 -2.19
CA GLY A 394 -18.25 26.04 -1.12
C GLY A 394 -18.98 26.46 0.16
N THR A 395 -19.73 25.53 0.75
CA THR A 395 -20.50 25.77 1.99
C THR A 395 -19.73 25.38 3.24
N VAL A 396 -18.64 24.62 3.10
CA VAL A 396 -17.79 24.13 4.19
C VAL A 396 -16.36 24.61 3.94
N SER A 397 -15.64 24.93 5.01
CA SER A 397 -14.23 25.33 4.91
C SER A 397 -13.38 24.23 4.28
N ALA A 398 -12.65 24.57 3.23
CA ALA A 398 -11.74 23.68 2.51
C ALA A 398 -10.27 23.91 2.88
N THR A 399 -9.98 24.63 3.96
CA THR A 399 -8.62 24.96 4.40
C THR A 399 -7.73 23.70 4.48
N GLY A 400 -6.59 23.73 3.80
CA GLY A 400 -5.63 22.65 3.67
C GLY A 400 -5.93 21.67 2.52
N ASN A 401 -7.07 21.81 1.82
CA ASN A 401 -7.45 20.90 0.74
C ASN A 401 -7.30 21.57 -0.64
N LEU A 402 -7.10 20.74 -1.66
CA LEU A 402 -7.18 21.13 -3.07
C LEU A 402 -8.65 21.41 -3.41
N THR A 403 -8.95 22.62 -3.84
CA THR A 403 -10.33 23.05 -4.12
C THR A 403 -10.64 23.15 -5.59
N GLY A 404 -9.64 23.38 -6.43
CA GLY A 404 -9.79 23.43 -7.86
C GLY A 404 -8.52 23.17 -8.61
N SER A 405 -8.63 22.78 -9.86
CA SER A 405 -7.46 22.61 -10.73
C SER A 405 -7.77 22.94 -12.19
N ILE A 406 -6.72 23.28 -12.91
CA ILE A 406 -6.68 23.36 -14.38
C ILE A 406 -5.74 22.27 -14.86
N LEU A 407 -6.21 21.40 -15.74
CA LEU A 407 -5.38 20.42 -16.44
C LEU A 407 -5.31 20.81 -17.93
N CYS A 408 -4.10 21.01 -18.42
CA CYS A 408 -3.86 21.26 -19.84
C CYS A 408 -3.67 19.93 -20.56
N THR A 409 -4.45 19.68 -21.61
CA THR A 409 -4.30 18.46 -22.40
C THR A 409 -3.14 18.61 -23.37
N HIS A 410 -2.12 17.73 -23.27
CA HIS A 410 -0.93 17.76 -24.11
C HIS A 410 -1.29 17.68 -25.60
N GLY A 411 -0.79 18.62 -26.41
CA GLY A 411 -1.01 18.68 -27.87
C GLY A 411 -2.37 19.24 -28.31
N SER A 412 -3.24 19.70 -27.38
CA SER A 412 -4.47 20.43 -27.69
C SER A 412 -4.52 21.76 -26.94
N SER A 413 -5.20 22.74 -27.48
CA SER A 413 -5.48 24.01 -26.81
C SER A 413 -6.59 23.90 -25.76
N GLY A 414 -6.88 22.69 -25.29
CA GLY A 414 -7.97 22.41 -24.36
C GLY A 414 -7.53 22.42 -22.91
N PHE A 415 -8.34 23.04 -22.07
CA PHE A 415 -8.19 23.02 -20.63
C PHE A 415 -9.36 22.28 -19.99
N ILE A 416 -9.08 21.50 -18.97
CA ILE A 416 -10.09 20.89 -18.10
C ILE A 416 -10.06 21.63 -16.78
N TYR A 417 -11.17 22.20 -16.40
CA TYR A 417 -11.38 22.94 -15.16
C TYR A 417 -12.12 22.05 -14.18
N SER A 418 -11.60 21.86 -12.97
CA SER A 418 -12.25 21.05 -11.97
C SER A 418 -12.34 21.72 -10.61
N ALA A 419 -13.34 21.33 -9.82
CA ALA A 419 -13.52 21.79 -8.45
C ALA A 419 -14.03 20.67 -7.55
N ASP A 420 -13.42 20.54 -6.36
CA ASP A 420 -13.76 19.57 -5.34
C ASP A 420 -14.35 20.22 -4.11
N TYR A 421 -15.47 19.69 -3.63
CA TYR A 421 -16.22 20.19 -2.47
C TYR A 421 -16.19 19.17 -1.36
N TYR A 422 -15.97 19.65 -0.15
CA TYR A 422 -15.68 18.83 1.00
C TYR A 422 -16.80 18.87 2.05
N ASP A 423 -16.92 17.78 2.81
CA ASP A 423 -17.67 17.79 4.07
C ASP A 423 -16.77 18.24 5.23
N ILE A 424 -17.36 18.26 6.44
CA ILE A 424 -16.65 18.63 7.69
C ILE A 424 -15.52 17.66 8.06
N ASN A 425 -15.50 16.46 7.47
CA ASN A 425 -14.48 15.43 7.66
C ASN A 425 -13.40 15.47 6.55
N LYS A 426 -13.42 16.51 5.71
CA LYS A 426 -12.52 16.71 4.57
C LYS A 426 -12.62 15.62 3.49
N ARG A 427 -13.79 14.98 3.34
CA ARG A 427 -14.06 14.02 2.26
C ARG A 427 -14.71 14.76 1.10
N ILE A 428 -14.37 14.39 -0.14
CA ILE A 428 -14.94 14.97 -1.35
C ILE A 428 -16.38 14.48 -1.50
N VAL A 429 -17.35 15.36 -1.23
CA VAL A 429 -18.79 15.07 -1.40
C VAL A 429 -19.32 15.45 -2.77
N LYS A 430 -18.61 16.34 -3.48
CA LYS A 430 -18.95 16.72 -4.83
C LYS A 430 -17.68 17.09 -5.59
N SER A 431 -17.54 16.55 -6.79
CA SER A 431 -16.48 16.90 -7.74
C SER A 431 -17.13 17.31 -9.08
N LEU A 432 -16.68 18.39 -9.64
CA LEU A 432 -17.11 18.87 -10.96
C LEU A 432 -15.89 18.98 -11.86
N SER A 433 -16.05 18.60 -13.11
CA SER A 433 -14.98 18.71 -14.12
C SER A 433 -15.58 19.10 -15.48
N SER A 434 -15.02 20.14 -16.09
CA SER A 434 -15.35 20.46 -17.48
C SER A 434 -14.76 19.42 -18.42
N ARG A 435 -15.25 19.38 -19.66
CA ARG A 435 -14.73 18.46 -20.70
C ARG A 435 -14.08 19.25 -21.83
N VAL A 436 -13.12 18.63 -22.51
CA VAL A 436 -12.41 19.23 -23.65
C VAL A 436 -13.36 19.63 -24.78
N ASN A 437 -14.40 18.82 -25.01
CA ASN A 437 -15.41 19.06 -26.05
C ASN A 437 -16.60 19.93 -25.59
N GLY A 438 -16.47 20.58 -24.43
CA GLY A 438 -17.54 21.28 -23.76
C GLY A 438 -18.43 20.34 -22.92
N GLY A 439 -19.26 20.92 -22.07
CA GLY A 439 -20.05 20.17 -21.10
C GLY A 439 -19.34 19.97 -19.76
N MET A 440 -19.95 19.19 -18.87
CA MET A 440 -19.49 19.01 -17.49
C MET A 440 -19.84 17.61 -16.96
N ASP A 441 -18.91 17.02 -16.24
CA ASP A 441 -19.14 15.86 -15.39
C ASP A 441 -19.26 16.31 -13.93
N THR A 442 -20.25 15.80 -13.24
CA THR A 442 -20.46 16.03 -11.81
C THR A 442 -20.56 14.69 -11.09
N TYR A 443 -19.76 14.50 -10.07
CA TYR A 443 -19.85 13.38 -9.14
C TYR A 443 -20.32 13.88 -7.79
N ALA A 444 -21.40 13.30 -7.27
CA ALA A 444 -21.88 13.57 -5.91
C ALA A 444 -21.83 12.26 -5.10
N THR A 445 -21.08 12.27 -4.00
CA THR A 445 -20.83 11.08 -3.18
C THR A 445 -21.42 11.27 -1.79
N GLU A 446 -22.25 10.31 -1.39
CA GLU A 446 -22.72 10.17 -0.02
C GLU A 446 -21.87 9.13 0.71
N TYR A 447 -21.45 9.45 1.92
CA TYR A 447 -20.59 8.59 2.71
C TYR A 447 -21.26 8.04 3.95
N SER A 448 -20.89 6.82 4.33
CA SER A 448 -21.14 6.31 5.66
C SER A 448 -20.38 7.14 6.71
N PHE A 449 -20.68 6.91 7.98
CA PHE A 449 -19.97 7.54 9.08
C PHE A 449 -18.44 7.31 8.99
N GLN A 450 -17.99 6.11 8.62
CA GLN A 450 -16.57 5.76 8.51
C GLN A 450 -15.88 6.21 7.22
N GLY A 451 -16.63 6.72 6.24
CA GLY A 451 -16.08 7.20 4.98
C GLY A 451 -16.22 6.22 3.81
N SER A 452 -16.94 5.10 3.98
CA SER A 452 -17.29 4.25 2.84
C SER A 452 -18.36 4.91 2.00
N PRO A 453 -18.27 4.94 0.66
CA PRO A 453 -19.32 5.51 -0.20
C PRO A 453 -20.61 4.69 -0.07
N LEU A 454 -21.74 5.36 0.12
CA LEU A 454 -23.08 4.76 0.13
C LEU A 454 -23.76 4.93 -1.22
N SER A 455 -23.53 6.08 -1.85
CA SER A 455 -24.05 6.39 -3.17
C SER A 455 -23.10 7.33 -3.91
N VAL A 456 -22.92 7.09 -5.19
CA VAL A 456 -22.23 7.99 -6.11
C VAL A 456 -23.18 8.30 -7.25
N LEU A 457 -23.53 9.56 -7.40
CA LEU A 457 -24.31 10.06 -8.54
C LEU A 457 -23.34 10.74 -9.50
N HIS A 458 -23.16 10.17 -10.67
CA HIS A 458 -22.48 10.79 -11.81
C HIS A 458 -23.53 11.46 -12.69
N THR A 459 -23.36 12.73 -13.00
CA THR A 459 -24.17 13.47 -13.97
C THR A 459 -23.26 13.95 -15.06
N HIS A 460 -23.48 13.47 -16.25
CA HIS A 460 -22.81 13.93 -17.47
C HIS A 460 -23.73 14.94 -18.16
N THR A 461 -23.21 16.14 -18.44
CA THR A 461 -23.93 17.16 -19.24
C THR A 461 -23.07 17.50 -20.45
N ASP A 462 -23.57 17.34 -21.63
CA ASP A 462 -22.86 17.67 -22.87
C ASP A 462 -22.90 19.18 -23.18
N SER A 463 -22.23 19.59 -24.26
CA SER A 463 -22.19 20.99 -24.71
C SER A 463 -23.56 21.54 -25.19
N SER A 464 -24.54 20.69 -25.49
CA SER A 464 -25.91 21.08 -25.86
C SER A 464 -26.82 21.28 -24.65
N GLY A 465 -26.36 20.90 -23.45
CA GLY A 465 -27.14 20.90 -22.22
C GLY A 465 -27.95 19.62 -21.98
N TYR A 466 -27.79 18.60 -22.82
CA TYR A 466 -28.37 17.29 -22.55
C TYR A 466 -27.64 16.64 -21.38
N SER A 467 -28.40 16.15 -20.41
CA SER A 467 -27.86 15.53 -19.20
C SER A 467 -28.28 14.08 -19.10
N LEU A 468 -27.34 13.29 -18.66
CA LEU A 468 -27.40 11.86 -18.41
C LEU A 468 -26.99 11.60 -16.97
N THR A 469 -27.68 10.71 -16.26
CA THR A 469 -27.34 10.37 -14.88
C THR A 469 -27.06 8.89 -14.68
N GLU A 470 -26.03 8.59 -13.89
CA GLU A 470 -25.69 7.25 -13.44
C GLU A 470 -25.57 7.26 -11.92
N ARG A 471 -26.34 6.44 -11.26
CA ARG A 471 -26.27 6.28 -9.81
C ARG A 471 -25.73 4.91 -9.44
N TYR A 472 -24.64 4.87 -8.70
CA TYR A 472 -24.12 3.68 -8.04
C TYR A 472 -24.54 3.69 -6.58
N THR A 473 -25.07 2.58 -6.08
CA THR A 473 -25.46 2.42 -4.67
C THR A 473 -24.71 1.24 -4.09
N TYR A 474 -24.10 1.44 -2.92
CA TYR A 474 -23.26 0.47 -2.25
C TYR A 474 -23.91 0.02 -0.94
N THR A 475 -23.91 -1.27 -0.66
CA THR A 475 -24.37 -1.80 0.61
C THR A 475 -23.26 -2.61 1.27
N TYR A 476 -23.23 -2.55 2.59
CA TYR A 476 -22.20 -3.16 3.41
C TYR A 476 -22.82 -4.04 4.49
N ASP A 477 -22.12 -5.07 4.89
CA ASP A 477 -22.50 -5.88 6.03
C ASP A 477 -22.20 -5.19 7.38
N HIS A 478 -22.46 -5.89 8.47
CA HIS A 478 -22.21 -5.39 9.82
C HIS A 478 -20.72 -5.17 10.14
N SER A 479 -19.82 -5.76 9.36
CA SER A 479 -18.37 -5.63 9.47
C SER A 479 -17.78 -4.63 8.46
N SER A 480 -18.64 -3.84 7.79
CA SER A 480 -18.28 -2.85 6.76
C SER A 480 -17.65 -3.45 5.51
N ARG A 481 -17.90 -4.74 5.19
CA ARG A 481 -17.50 -5.35 3.92
C ARG A 481 -18.56 -5.06 2.88
N LEU A 482 -18.15 -4.70 1.66
CA LEU A 482 -19.04 -4.44 0.53
C LEU A 482 -19.81 -5.71 0.15
N THR A 483 -21.14 -5.68 0.19
CA THR A 483 -21.98 -6.82 -0.16
C THR A 483 -22.70 -6.65 -1.47
N ARG A 484 -23.06 -5.43 -1.87
CA ARG A 484 -23.76 -5.19 -3.13
C ARG A 484 -23.36 -3.87 -3.75
N VAL A 485 -23.33 -3.85 -5.09
CA VAL A 485 -23.25 -2.66 -5.91
C VAL A 485 -24.42 -2.69 -6.88
N SER A 486 -25.27 -1.68 -6.83
CA SER A 486 -26.37 -1.49 -7.77
C SER A 486 -26.12 -0.26 -8.63
N HIS A 487 -26.57 -0.29 -9.87
CA HIS A 487 -26.45 0.79 -10.84
C HIS A 487 -27.83 1.18 -11.37
N GLN A 488 -28.05 2.45 -11.48
CA GLN A 488 -29.26 3.03 -12.10
C GLN A 488 -28.84 4.04 -13.14
N TYR A 489 -29.35 3.86 -14.35
CA TYR A 489 -29.13 4.77 -15.47
C TYR A 489 -30.39 5.61 -15.67
N ASP A 490 -30.27 6.93 -15.53
CA ASP A 490 -31.38 7.89 -15.55
C ASP A 490 -32.53 7.43 -14.64
N ASN A 491 -33.74 7.44 -15.18
CA ASN A 491 -34.98 7.01 -14.50
C ASN A 491 -35.29 5.51 -14.70
N ASN A 492 -34.37 4.73 -15.28
CA ASN A 492 -34.57 3.30 -15.45
C ASN A 492 -34.53 2.56 -14.10
N PRO A 493 -35.10 1.36 -14.00
CA PRO A 493 -34.98 0.54 -12.81
C PRO A 493 -33.49 0.27 -12.45
N SER A 494 -33.19 0.26 -11.16
CA SER A 494 -31.87 -0.10 -10.68
C SER A 494 -31.54 -1.57 -10.96
N VAL A 495 -30.33 -1.84 -11.44
CA VAL A 495 -29.81 -3.17 -11.76
C VAL A 495 -28.74 -3.53 -10.73
N LEU A 496 -28.76 -4.75 -10.22
CA LEU A 496 -27.72 -5.27 -9.33
C LEU A 496 -26.51 -5.67 -10.19
N LEU A 497 -25.41 -4.90 -10.10
CA LEU A 497 -24.18 -5.21 -10.82
C LEU A 497 -23.41 -6.34 -10.18
N VAL A 498 -23.25 -6.27 -8.85
CA VAL A 498 -22.40 -7.16 -8.07
C VAL A 498 -23.07 -7.51 -6.75
N GLU A 499 -22.99 -8.78 -6.35
CA GLU A 499 -23.29 -9.25 -5.00
C GLU A 499 -22.13 -10.13 -4.51
N HIS A 500 -21.52 -9.73 -3.40
CA HIS A 500 -20.43 -10.46 -2.73
C HIS A 500 -20.94 -11.21 -1.51
N THR A 501 -20.45 -12.42 -1.33
CA THR A 501 -20.53 -13.14 -0.05
C THR A 501 -19.13 -13.46 0.46
N TYR A 502 -19.01 -13.60 1.77
CA TYR A 502 -17.73 -13.81 2.43
C TYR A 502 -17.77 -15.10 3.27
N ASP A 503 -16.64 -15.77 3.37
CA ASP A 503 -16.46 -16.88 4.28
C ASP A 503 -16.32 -16.40 5.74
N GLU A 504 -16.25 -17.34 6.68
CA GLU A 504 -16.13 -17.05 8.12
C GLU A 504 -14.83 -16.32 8.50
N LEU A 505 -13.82 -16.32 7.63
CA LEU A 505 -12.59 -15.56 7.82
C LEU A 505 -12.64 -14.15 7.19
N GLY A 506 -13.76 -13.83 6.51
CA GLY A 506 -13.96 -12.56 5.83
C GLY A 506 -13.35 -12.46 4.43
N ARG A 507 -12.95 -13.60 3.82
CA ARG A 507 -12.45 -13.67 2.45
C ARG A 507 -13.63 -13.75 1.48
N LEU A 508 -13.47 -13.25 0.26
CA LEU A 508 -14.49 -13.34 -0.78
C LEU A 508 -14.78 -14.82 -1.08
N GLN A 509 -16.02 -15.25 -0.87
CA GLN A 509 -16.46 -16.63 -1.11
C GLN A 509 -17.17 -16.76 -2.45
N THR A 510 -18.10 -15.85 -2.74
CA THR A 510 -18.85 -15.85 -4.00
C THR A 510 -18.99 -14.44 -4.51
N ASP A 511 -18.80 -14.29 -5.79
CA ASP A 511 -19.07 -13.07 -6.56
C ASP A 511 -20.16 -13.36 -7.58
N LYS A 512 -21.27 -12.59 -7.53
CA LYS A 512 -22.35 -12.70 -8.48
C LYS A 512 -22.48 -11.41 -9.27
N LEU A 513 -22.44 -11.51 -10.58
CA LEU A 513 -22.55 -10.40 -11.50
C LEU A 513 -23.91 -10.43 -12.24
N ASP A 514 -24.35 -9.27 -12.71
CA ASP A 514 -25.51 -9.09 -13.59
C ASP A 514 -26.76 -9.79 -13.02
N ASN A 515 -27.29 -9.26 -11.91
CA ASN A 515 -28.46 -9.83 -11.20
C ASN A 515 -28.30 -11.31 -10.81
N GLY A 516 -27.04 -11.77 -10.62
CA GLY A 516 -26.74 -13.15 -10.24
C GLY A 516 -26.69 -14.14 -11.41
N ILE A 517 -26.73 -13.68 -12.65
CA ILE A 517 -26.60 -14.53 -13.85
C ILE A 517 -25.25 -15.23 -13.90
N TYR A 518 -24.19 -14.52 -13.50
CA TYR A 518 -22.82 -15.05 -13.44
C TYR A 518 -22.37 -15.15 -12.00
N ALA A 519 -22.29 -16.36 -11.48
CA ALA A 519 -21.72 -16.63 -10.17
C ALA A 519 -20.32 -17.22 -10.31
N THR A 520 -19.41 -16.78 -9.46
CA THR A 520 -18.04 -17.26 -9.36
C THR A 520 -17.72 -17.54 -7.90
N ASP A 521 -17.33 -18.75 -7.57
CA ASP A 521 -16.95 -19.18 -6.24
C ASP A 521 -15.42 -19.21 -6.12
N TYR A 522 -14.90 -18.82 -4.95
CA TYR A 522 -13.48 -18.76 -4.63
C TYR A 522 -13.16 -19.73 -3.50
N ALA A 523 -12.07 -20.47 -3.66
CA ALA A 523 -11.55 -21.39 -2.65
C ALA A 523 -10.14 -21.02 -2.26
N TYR A 524 -9.80 -21.24 -0.98
CA TYR A 524 -8.51 -20.90 -0.41
C TYR A 524 -7.97 -22.04 0.45
N ASN A 525 -6.66 -22.19 0.47
CA ASN A 525 -6.01 -23.10 1.39
C ASN A 525 -5.85 -22.49 2.80
N ILE A 526 -5.28 -23.27 3.71
CA ILE A 526 -5.01 -22.87 5.10
C ILE A 526 -4.06 -21.64 5.20
N ARG A 527 -3.23 -21.38 4.20
CA ARG A 527 -2.33 -20.21 4.12
C ARG A 527 -2.97 -18.98 3.50
N ASN A 528 -4.28 -19.00 3.26
CA ASN A 528 -5.05 -17.95 2.56
C ASN A 528 -4.65 -17.77 1.08
N TRP A 529 -3.96 -18.73 0.49
CA TRP A 529 -3.68 -18.69 -0.94
C TRP A 529 -4.89 -19.17 -1.72
N LEU A 530 -5.21 -18.49 -2.80
CA LEU A 530 -6.29 -18.84 -3.71
C LEU A 530 -5.98 -20.20 -4.38
N THR A 531 -6.88 -21.18 -4.24
CA THR A 531 -6.74 -22.51 -4.84
C THR A 531 -7.75 -22.77 -5.95
N GLY A 532 -8.86 -22.05 -5.96
CA GLY A 532 -9.92 -22.28 -6.95
C GLY A 532 -10.71 -21.03 -7.26
N ILE A 533 -11.08 -20.94 -8.53
CA ILE A 533 -12.07 -20.01 -9.07
C ILE A 533 -13.03 -20.88 -9.88
N GLU A 534 -14.29 -20.99 -9.46
CA GLU A 534 -15.28 -21.82 -10.14
C GLU A 534 -16.44 -20.98 -10.62
N GLY A 535 -16.61 -20.88 -11.93
CA GLY A 535 -17.70 -20.13 -12.56
C GLY A 535 -18.23 -20.82 -13.82
N GLY A 536 -19.47 -20.53 -14.17
CA GLY A 536 -20.12 -21.15 -15.34
C GLY A 536 -19.43 -20.86 -16.70
N LYS A 537 -18.70 -19.77 -16.79
CA LYS A 537 -17.98 -19.35 -18.02
C LYS A 537 -16.48 -19.62 -17.97
N PHE A 538 -15.91 -19.65 -16.79
CA PHE A 538 -14.49 -19.88 -16.55
C PHE A 538 -14.28 -20.52 -15.21
N SER A 539 -13.38 -21.52 -15.14
CA SER A 539 -12.94 -22.13 -13.89
C SER A 539 -11.43 -22.33 -13.95
N GLN A 540 -10.79 -22.15 -12.79
CA GLN A 540 -9.35 -22.27 -12.63
C GLN A 540 -9.02 -22.91 -11.29
N SER A 541 -8.06 -23.84 -11.28
CA SER A 541 -7.47 -24.37 -10.05
C SER A 541 -6.00 -24.02 -10.01
N LEU A 542 -5.55 -23.49 -8.88
CA LEU A 542 -4.15 -23.16 -8.61
C LEU A 542 -3.59 -24.18 -7.62
N HIS A 543 -2.46 -24.76 -7.98
CA HIS A 543 -1.78 -25.79 -7.21
C HIS A 543 -0.44 -25.25 -6.69
N TYR A 544 -0.12 -25.60 -5.46
CA TYR A 544 1.12 -25.17 -4.79
C TYR A 544 1.97 -26.37 -4.42
N THR A 545 1.48 -27.20 -3.51
CA THR A 545 2.16 -28.41 -3.02
C THR A 545 1.70 -29.68 -3.72
N ASP A 546 0.67 -29.56 -4.54
CA ASP A 546 0.02 -30.63 -5.31
C ASP A 546 0.04 -30.31 -6.82
N GLY A 547 -0.74 -31.07 -7.61
CA GLY A 547 -0.95 -30.85 -9.04
C GLY A 547 0.11 -31.46 -9.94
N LEU A 548 0.31 -30.87 -11.12
CA LEU A 548 1.15 -31.42 -12.19
C LEU A 548 2.62 -30.98 -12.10
N GLY A 549 2.92 -29.95 -11.33
CA GLY A 549 4.24 -29.34 -11.17
C GLY A 549 5.08 -29.95 -10.05
N VAL A 550 6.26 -29.40 -9.84
CA VAL A 550 7.06 -29.66 -8.64
C VAL A 550 6.43 -28.91 -7.46
N PRO A 551 6.19 -29.56 -6.31
CA PRO A 551 5.64 -28.87 -5.13
C PRO A 551 6.46 -27.63 -4.74
N CYS A 552 5.77 -26.51 -4.54
CA CYS A 552 6.32 -25.25 -4.07
C CYS A 552 5.69 -24.92 -2.69
N TYR A 553 6.52 -24.69 -1.70
CA TYR A 553 6.09 -24.42 -0.32
C TYR A 553 6.20 -22.96 0.07
N ASN A 554 6.90 -22.16 -0.74
CA ASN A 554 7.15 -20.74 -0.51
C ASN A 554 6.04 -19.81 -1.04
N GLY A 555 4.98 -20.36 -1.65
CA GLY A 555 3.88 -19.61 -2.24
C GLY A 555 3.90 -19.47 -3.75
N ASN A 556 4.93 -19.98 -4.42
CA ASN A 556 4.95 -20.09 -5.87
C ASN A 556 3.93 -21.13 -6.33
N ILE A 557 3.25 -20.87 -7.44
CA ILE A 557 2.26 -21.76 -8.02
C ILE A 557 2.99 -22.86 -8.79
N SER A 558 2.85 -24.13 -8.38
CA SER A 558 3.49 -25.28 -9.05
C SER A 558 2.88 -25.60 -10.39
N SER A 559 1.56 -25.49 -10.48
CA SER A 559 0.81 -25.67 -11.73
C SER A 559 -0.57 -25.02 -11.63
N MET A 560 -1.21 -24.83 -12.78
CA MET A 560 -2.61 -24.44 -12.82
C MET A 560 -3.37 -25.25 -13.85
N THR A 561 -4.65 -25.47 -13.61
CA THR A 561 -5.59 -26.01 -14.59
C THR A 561 -6.75 -25.04 -14.78
N TRP A 562 -7.29 -24.97 -15.98
CA TRP A 562 -8.41 -24.09 -16.30
C TRP A 562 -9.29 -24.62 -17.42
N LYS A 563 -10.53 -24.18 -17.47
CA LYS A 563 -11.49 -24.46 -18.53
C LYS A 563 -12.33 -23.23 -18.84
N SER A 564 -12.68 -23.03 -20.10
CA SER A 564 -13.58 -21.95 -20.58
C SER A 564 -14.98 -22.50 -20.79
N GLY A 565 -15.82 -22.48 -19.75
CA GLY A 565 -17.21 -22.96 -19.76
C GLY A 565 -17.39 -24.44 -19.33
N ALA A 566 -18.62 -24.80 -19.02
CA ALA A 566 -18.97 -26.05 -18.34
C ALA A 566 -18.66 -27.34 -19.13
N GLY A 567 -18.55 -27.27 -20.46
CA GLY A 567 -18.25 -28.42 -21.34
C GLY A 567 -16.85 -28.43 -21.94
N ALA A 568 -16.00 -27.46 -21.59
CA ALA A 568 -14.67 -27.35 -22.16
C ALA A 568 -13.69 -28.38 -21.56
N THR A 569 -12.79 -28.91 -22.40
CA THR A 569 -11.69 -29.75 -21.94
C THR A 569 -10.74 -28.93 -21.06
N PRO A 570 -10.41 -29.41 -19.85
CA PRO A 570 -9.43 -28.74 -19.01
C PRO A 570 -8.07 -28.62 -19.71
N ARG A 571 -7.44 -27.47 -19.55
CA ARG A 571 -6.07 -27.19 -19.97
C ARG A 571 -5.22 -26.91 -18.75
N GLY A 572 -3.91 -27.08 -18.84
CA GLY A 572 -3.05 -26.84 -17.69
C GLY A 572 -1.67 -26.35 -18.09
N TYR A 573 -1.03 -25.67 -17.16
CA TYR A 573 0.36 -25.27 -17.23
C TYR A 573 1.11 -25.81 -16.00
N LYS A 574 2.36 -26.21 -16.21
CA LYS A 574 3.33 -26.43 -15.15
C LYS A 574 4.24 -25.21 -15.11
N PHE A 575 4.61 -24.81 -13.92
CA PHE A 575 5.54 -23.73 -13.72
C PHE A 575 6.85 -24.25 -13.14
N SER A 576 7.94 -23.68 -13.59
CA SER A 576 9.28 -23.90 -13.04
C SER A 576 9.84 -22.55 -12.63
N TYR A 577 10.63 -22.54 -11.58
CA TYR A 577 11.22 -21.32 -11.06
C TYR A 577 12.72 -21.52 -10.85
N ASP A 578 13.49 -20.49 -11.16
CA ASP A 578 14.89 -20.44 -10.75
C ASP A 578 14.99 -20.09 -9.24
N ARG A 579 16.21 -20.10 -8.71
CA ARG A 579 16.45 -19.77 -7.29
C ARG A 579 16.16 -18.32 -6.93
N LEU A 580 16.00 -17.44 -7.92
CA LEU A 580 15.55 -16.06 -7.75
C LEU A 580 14.01 -15.94 -7.73
N GLY A 581 13.28 -17.07 -7.86
CA GLY A 581 11.82 -17.09 -7.92
C GLY A 581 11.25 -16.59 -9.26
N ARG A 582 12.08 -16.51 -10.33
CA ARG A 582 11.62 -16.10 -11.66
C ARG A 582 11.12 -17.32 -12.43
N LEU A 583 10.03 -17.14 -13.16
CA LEU A 583 9.45 -18.17 -14.02
C LEU A 583 10.43 -18.50 -15.15
N THR A 584 10.68 -19.81 -15.35
CA THR A 584 11.62 -20.36 -16.37
C THR A 584 10.93 -21.24 -17.37
#